data_14113f1c1b825a82b31116e68f82cb45
#
_entry.id   14113f1c1b825a82b31116e68f82cb45
#
_cell.length_a   1.000
_cell.length_b   1.000
_cell.length_c   1.000
_cell.angle_alpha   90.00
_cell.angle_beta   90.00
_cell.angle_gamma   90.00
#
_symmetry.space_group_name_H-M   'P 1'
#
loop_
_entity.id
_entity.type
_entity.pdbx_description
1 polymer ?
#
loop_
_entity_poly.entity_id
_entity_poly.type
_entity_poly.pdbx_seq_one_letter_code
_entity_poly.pdbx_strand_id
1 'polypeptide(L)'
;MIATKQLTQENEMIGQVISHYKILEKLGAGGMGVVYKAEDIRLGRNVAMKFLPEELAQNRQALERFRREARAASALDHPNICAIYDIGEYNGQPFIVMQYLSGSTLQERIQGKSLETEEILELGIEITDALHAAHAKGIVHRDIKAENIFVTDEGHAKVLDFGLAKWTKDQAVLDSEMATNQVTRQSLTSPGMAMGTVAYMSPEQALGRELDARSDLFSLGVVLYEMTTGSLPFKGKTTAALFDEILHKSPDSPLQLNPEVPGRLEDIIKKSLEKDREIRSQSAKEILADLKSLKRDRSGESIPSAAAEAAGPDQRNYLWSMVAGGMAVMIVLLLALTLPLAGASAQAIDSIAILPFENRSGDPELEYVSDGIAEGITHRLSQWNLSKVVSSSSVRRYKDKEIEVEAIAQKIDVSTVLMGTLDSFGEHIRVSVEWVDAETNSVLWGDTFTRVRSGASEMEELLSQEITDALVRFSHPQPAAAELAASTAPTRLLSSPM
;
A
#
# COMPACT_ATOMS: atom_id res chain seq x y z
N MET A 1 -40.46 -9.89 13.45
CA MET A 1 -40.20 -10.18 14.88
C MET A 1 -38.74 -9.90 15.29
N ILE A 2 -37.73 -10.21 14.46
CA ILE A 2 -36.30 -9.93 14.75
C ILE A 2 -35.99 -8.42 14.70
N ALA A 3 -36.46 -7.72 13.67
CA ALA A 3 -36.24 -6.26 13.52
C ALA A 3 -36.88 -5.41 14.65
N THR A 4 -38.04 -5.86 15.18
CA THR A 4 -38.72 -5.15 16.28
C THR A 4 -37.98 -5.34 17.61
N LYS A 5 -37.31 -6.49 17.78
CA LYS A 5 -36.52 -6.78 18.98
C LYS A 5 -35.20 -6.00 19.02
N GLN A 6 -34.56 -5.79 17.84
CA GLN A 6 -33.35 -4.96 17.71
C GLN A 6 -33.65 -3.47 18.00
N LEU A 7 -34.72 -2.92 17.44
CA LEU A 7 -35.12 -1.51 17.66
C LEU A 7 -35.46 -1.21 19.14
N THR A 8 -35.99 -2.20 19.88
CA THR A 8 -36.28 -2.03 21.32
C THR A 8 -34.98 -2.06 22.15
N GLN A 9 -34.06 -2.94 21.81
CA GLN A 9 -32.79 -3.12 22.52
C GLN A 9 -31.83 -1.92 22.29
N GLU A 10 -31.87 -1.32 21.11
CA GLU A 10 -31.06 -0.15 20.73
C GLU A 10 -31.45 1.15 21.50
N ASN A 11 -32.75 1.34 21.80
CA ASN A 11 -33.21 2.47 22.60
C ASN A 11 -33.04 2.25 24.11
N GLU A 12 -32.90 1.00 24.56
CA GLU A 12 -32.65 0.67 25.96
C GLU A 12 -31.24 1.05 26.44
N MET A 13 -30.29 1.29 25.53
CA MET A 13 -28.93 1.67 25.86
C MET A 13 -28.79 3.13 26.27
N ILE A 14 -29.67 4.02 25.82
CA ILE A 14 -29.60 5.46 26.13
C ILE A 14 -29.84 5.70 27.63
N GLY A 15 -28.95 6.43 28.28
CA GLY A 15 -28.97 6.73 29.72
C GLY A 15 -28.22 5.68 30.57
N GLN A 16 -27.85 4.52 30.02
CA GLN A 16 -27.05 3.53 30.74
C GLN A 16 -25.61 3.98 30.91
N VAL A 17 -24.97 3.47 31.97
CA VAL A 17 -23.55 3.66 32.23
C VAL A 17 -22.83 2.33 32.00
N ILE A 18 -21.93 2.34 31.00
CA ILE A 18 -21.13 1.19 30.62
C ILE A 18 -19.68 1.48 30.99
N SER A 19 -19.15 0.76 31.99
CA SER A 19 -17.89 1.12 32.64
C SER A 19 -17.98 2.52 33.26
N HIS A 20 -17.37 3.51 32.67
CA HIS A 20 -17.42 4.92 33.07
C HIS A 20 -17.91 5.82 31.92
N TYR A 21 -18.58 5.25 30.95
CA TYR A 21 -19.17 5.96 29.80
C TYR A 21 -20.69 5.97 29.93
N LYS A 22 -21.30 7.15 30.03
CA LYS A 22 -22.76 7.33 30.05
C LYS A 22 -23.25 7.54 28.62
N ILE A 23 -24.08 6.64 28.12
CA ILE A 23 -24.64 6.73 26.78
C ILE A 23 -25.64 7.89 26.73
N LEU A 24 -25.44 8.83 25.80
CA LEU A 24 -26.27 10.03 25.66
C LEU A 24 -27.27 9.91 24.52
N GLU A 25 -26.80 9.55 23.33
CA GLU A 25 -27.62 9.45 22.12
C GLU A 25 -27.01 8.49 21.11
N LYS A 26 -27.85 7.98 20.20
CA LYS A 26 -27.42 7.14 19.07
C LYS A 26 -27.01 8.05 17.92
N LEU A 27 -25.77 7.90 17.42
CA LEU A 27 -25.24 8.65 16.28
C LEU A 27 -25.52 7.95 14.95
N GLY A 28 -25.48 6.61 14.92
CA GLY A 28 -25.71 5.86 13.69
C GLY A 28 -25.73 4.36 13.92
N ALA A 29 -26.22 3.63 12.91
CA ALA A 29 -26.17 2.17 12.86
C ALA A 29 -25.91 1.74 11.42
N GLY A 30 -25.09 0.70 11.22
CA GLY A 30 -24.76 0.15 9.91
C GLY A 30 -24.21 -1.27 10.00
N GLY A 31 -23.73 -1.79 8.89
CA GLY A 31 -23.17 -3.15 8.82
C GLY A 31 -21.96 -3.39 9.74
N MET A 32 -21.29 -2.32 10.20
CA MET A 32 -20.14 -2.37 11.11
C MET A 32 -20.51 -2.12 12.58
N GLY A 33 -21.80 -2.14 12.92
CA GLY A 33 -22.27 -1.98 14.29
C GLY A 33 -23.05 -0.68 14.53
N VAL A 34 -23.23 -0.34 15.82
CA VAL A 34 -23.97 0.83 16.26
C VAL A 34 -23.03 1.80 16.97
N VAL A 35 -23.14 3.09 16.65
CA VAL A 35 -22.32 4.16 17.24
C VAL A 35 -23.20 5.03 18.12
N TYR A 36 -22.75 5.26 19.35
CA TYR A 36 -23.40 6.14 20.32
C TYR A 36 -22.46 7.29 20.70
N LYS A 37 -23.01 8.44 20.96
CA LYS A 37 -22.35 9.48 21.73
C LYS A 37 -22.47 9.13 23.21
N ALA A 38 -21.35 9.20 23.93
CA ALA A 38 -21.30 8.94 25.35
C ALA A 38 -20.48 10.04 26.05
N GLU A 39 -20.74 10.20 27.36
CA GLU A 39 -19.92 11.05 28.24
C GLU A 39 -18.96 10.16 29.03
N ASP A 40 -17.67 10.40 28.90
CA ASP A 40 -16.66 9.87 29.82
C ASP A 40 -16.81 10.64 31.14
N ILE A 41 -17.48 10.03 32.13
CA ILE A 41 -17.78 10.66 33.41
C ILE A 41 -16.54 10.89 34.29
N ARG A 42 -15.40 10.26 33.98
CA ARG A 42 -14.13 10.46 34.70
C ARG A 42 -13.40 11.70 34.20
N LEU A 43 -13.43 11.92 32.89
CA LEU A 43 -12.71 13.02 32.24
C LEU A 43 -13.62 14.20 31.86
N GLY A 44 -14.95 14.05 31.96
CA GLY A 44 -15.94 15.10 31.66
C GLY A 44 -15.93 15.48 30.18
N ARG A 45 -15.71 14.54 29.25
CA ARG A 45 -15.67 14.79 27.81
C ARG A 45 -16.61 13.88 27.05
N ASN A 46 -17.07 14.35 25.88
CA ASN A 46 -17.83 13.50 24.95
C ASN A 46 -16.89 12.57 24.18
N VAL A 47 -17.36 11.34 23.96
CA VAL A 47 -16.70 10.30 23.16
C VAL A 47 -17.70 9.66 22.21
N ALA A 48 -17.21 9.05 21.13
CA ALA A 48 -18.00 8.17 20.30
C ALA A 48 -17.71 6.72 20.72
N MET A 49 -18.77 5.93 20.93
CA MET A 49 -18.70 4.56 21.39
C MET A 49 -19.33 3.65 20.35
N LYS A 50 -18.50 2.86 19.64
CA LYS A 50 -18.91 1.98 18.56
C LYS A 50 -18.98 0.55 19.06
N PHE A 51 -20.22 0.00 19.11
CA PHE A 51 -20.46 -1.42 19.40
C PHE A 51 -20.33 -2.21 18.11
N LEU A 52 -19.55 -3.27 18.18
CA LEU A 52 -19.32 -4.15 17.02
C LEU A 52 -20.46 -5.18 16.90
N PRO A 53 -20.67 -5.76 15.70
CA PRO A 53 -21.66 -6.79 15.50
C PRO A 53 -21.49 -7.98 16.45
N GLU A 54 -22.59 -8.57 16.92
CA GLU A 54 -22.57 -9.72 17.86
C GLU A 54 -21.88 -10.94 17.27
N GLU A 55 -21.90 -11.10 15.94
CA GLU A 55 -21.25 -12.20 15.24
C GLU A 55 -19.72 -12.18 15.46
N LEU A 56 -19.13 -11.00 15.64
CA LEU A 56 -17.71 -10.86 15.95
C LEU A 56 -17.38 -11.42 17.36
N ALA A 57 -18.28 -11.20 18.32
CA ALA A 57 -18.09 -11.70 19.69
C ALA A 57 -18.05 -13.23 19.76
N GLN A 58 -18.74 -13.92 18.83
CA GLN A 58 -18.81 -15.38 18.77
C GLN A 58 -17.57 -16.02 18.14
N ASN A 59 -16.71 -15.24 17.45
CA ASN A 59 -15.48 -15.73 16.82
C ASN A 59 -14.25 -15.26 17.60
N ARG A 60 -13.67 -16.14 18.41
CA ARG A 60 -12.51 -15.82 19.27
C ARG A 60 -11.28 -15.33 18.49
N GLN A 61 -10.97 -15.95 17.35
CA GLN A 61 -9.84 -15.54 16.53
C GLN A 61 -10.07 -14.15 15.94
N ALA A 62 -11.31 -13.89 15.48
CA ALA A 62 -11.71 -12.60 14.98
C ALA A 62 -11.53 -11.51 16.05
N LEU A 63 -12.00 -11.76 17.26
CA LEU A 63 -11.91 -10.82 18.38
C LEU A 63 -10.45 -10.56 18.80
N GLU A 64 -9.60 -11.56 18.81
CA GLU A 64 -8.17 -11.40 19.14
C GLU A 64 -7.43 -10.56 18.09
N ARG A 65 -7.68 -10.81 16.80
CA ARG A 65 -7.12 -9.98 15.71
C ARG A 65 -7.64 -8.55 15.81
N PHE A 66 -8.96 -8.36 15.96
CA PHE A 66 -9.55 -7.04 16.17
C PHE A 66 -8.85 -6.26 17.29
N ARG A 67 -8.67 -6.87 18.47
CA ARG A 67 -7.98 -6.25 19.60
C ARG A 67 -6.53 -5.86 19.25
N ARG A 68 -5.84 -6.67 18.45
CA ARG A 68 -4.48 -6.39 18.00
C ARG A 68 -4.46 -5.20 17.02
N GLU A 69 -5.36 -5.17 16.04
CA GLU A 69 -5.45 -4.09 15.06
C GLU A 69 -5.89 -2.77 15.71
N ALA A 70 -6.87 -2.81 16.60
CA ALA A 70 -7.29 -1.63 17.35
C ALA A 70 -6.17 -1.07 18.25
N ARG A 71 -5.34 -1.94 18.85
CA ARG A 71 -4.13 -1.50 19.59
C ARG A 71 -3.10 -0.86 18.66
N ALA A 72 -2.87 -1.42 17.47
CA ALA A 72 -1.97 -0.81 16.50
C ALA A 72 -2.48 0.56 16.03
N ALA A 73 -3.78 0.66 15.73
CA ALA A 73 -4.42 1.92 15.34
C ALA A 73 -4.41 2.96 16.48
N SER A 74 -4.55 2.55 17.75
CA SER A 74 -4.48 3.46 18.90
C SER A 74 -3.10 4.10 19.11
N ALA A 75 -2.05 3.53 18.52
CA ALA A 75 -0.71 4.13 18.52
C ALA A 75 -0.53 5.25 17.48
N LEU A 76 -1.54 5.48 16.62
CA LEU A 76 -1.54 6.58 15.66
C LEU A 76 -1.98 7.88 16.37
N ASP A 77 -1.04 8.78 16.58
CA ASP A 77 -1.27 10.13 17.07
C ASP A 77 -1.03 11.11 15.90
N HIS A 78 -2.13 11.60 15.32
CA HIS A 78 -2.08 12.48 14.15
C HIS A 78 -3.34 13.38 14.10
N PRO A 79 -3.22 14.67 13.75
CA PRO A 79 -4.37 15.58 13.74
C PRO A 79 -5.50 15.12 12.80
N ASN A 80 -5.20 14.44 11.71
CA ASN A 80 -6.17 13.99 10.72
C ASN A 80 -6.53 12.50 10.86
N ILE A 81 -6.24 11.86 11.99
CA ILE A 81 -6.68 10.51 12.34
C ILE A 81 -7.61 10.59 13.56
N CYS A 82 -8.72 9.86 13.54
CA CYS A 82 -9.61 9.77 14.68
C CYS A 82 -8.94 8.93 15.79
N ALA A 83 -8.71 9.54 16.95
CA ALA A 83 -8.03 8.88 18.05
C ALA A 83 -8.91 7.80 18.70
N ILE A 84 -8.35 6.62 18.94
CA ILE A 84 -8.95 5.55 19.74
C ILE A 84 -8.50 5.74 21.18
N TYR A 85 -9.46 5.81 22.11
CA TYR A 85 -9.20 6.06 23.53
C TYR A 85 -9.23 4.78 24.36
N ASP A 86 -10.16 3.86 24.05
CA ASP A 86 -10.34 2.64 24.84
C ASP A 86 -10.97 1.51 24.00
N ILE A 87 -10.82 0.28 24.50
CA ILE A 87 -11.44 -0.92 23.94
C ILE A 87 -12.03 -1.70 25.10
N GLY A 88 -13.31 -2.00 25.06
CA GLY A 88 -14.00 -2.72 26.11
C GLY A 88 -14.96 -3.79 25.60
N GLU A 89 -15.67 -4.38 26.56
CA GLU A 89 -16.71 -5.37 26.32
C GLU A 89 -17.88 -5.14 27.27
N TYR A 90 -19.09 -5.21 26.77
CA TYR A 90 -20.32 -5.10 27.55
C TYR A 90 -21.30 -6.20 27.14
N ASN A 91 -21.74 -7.02 28.11
CA ASN A 91 -22.61 -8.18 27.88
C ASN A 91 -22.12 -9.14 26.77
N GLY A 92 -20.79 -9.32 26.66
CA GLY A 92 -20.18 -10.15 25.62
C GLY A 92 -20.03 -9.45 24.27
N GLN A 93 -20.48 -8.20 24.10
CA GLN A 93 -20.37 -7.42 22.89
C GLN A 93 -19.18 -6.47 22.99
N PRO A 94 -18.18 -6.56 22.11
CA PRO A 94 -17.02 -5.67 22.09
C PRO A 94 -17.40 -4.27 21.62
N PHE A 95 -16.72 -3.25 22.17
CA PHE A 95 -16.87 -1.86 21.75
C PHE A 95 -15.52 -1.14 21.69
N ILE A 96 -15.47 -0.09 20.90
CA ILE A 96 -14.37 0.87 20.84
C ILE A 96 -14.87 2.21 21.30
N VAL A 97 -14.03 2.92 22.06
CA VAL A 97 -14.24 4.30 22.43
C VAL A 97 -13.25 5.18 21.66
N MET A 98 -13.76 6.15 20.94
CA MET A 98 -12.98 7.01 20.08
C MET A 98 -13.34 8.49 20.26
N GLN A 99 -12.57 9.35 19.65
CA GLN A 99 -12.83 10.79 19.61
C GLN A 99 -14.24 11.06 19.07
N TYR A 100 -15.04 11.83 19.81
CA TYR A 100 -16.29 12.39 19.31
C TYR A 100 -15.96 13.55 18.38
N LEU A 101 -16.54 13.54 17.18
CA LEU A 101 -16.36 14.57 16.15
C LEU A 101 -17.71 15.23 15.88
N SER A 102 -17.69 16.55 15.72
CA SER A 102 -18.83 17.34 15.22
C SER A 102 -18.60 17.67 13.76
N GLY A 103 -19.62 17.49 12.91
CA GLY A 103 -19.53 17.68 11.46
C GLY A 103 -20.31 16.60 10.70
N SER A 104 -19.83 16.22 9.54
CA SER A 104 -20.46 15.20 8.68
C SER A 104 -19.41 14.31 7.97
N THR A 105 -19.84 13.18 7.43
CA THR A 105 -18.98 12.36 6.58
C THR A 105 -18.70 13.08 5.25
N LEU A 106 -17.58 12.76 4.62
CA LEU A 106 -17.24 13.29 3.30
C LEU A 106 -18.31 12.89 2.26
N GLN A 107 -18.89 11.69 2.39
CA GLN A 107 -19.98 11.26 1.53
C GLN A 107 -21.22 12.15 1.64
N GLU A 108 -21.61 12.53 2.87
CA GLU A 108 -22.71 13.47 3.10
C GLU A 108 -22.39 14.87 2.58
N ARG A 109 -21.12 15.27 2.56
CA ARG A 109 -20.69 16.57 2.04
C ARG A 109 -20.68 16.62 0.52
N ILE A 110 -20.25 15.54 -0.17
CA ILE A 110 -20.25 15.43 -1.63
C ILE A 110 -21.69 15.40 -2.17
N GLN A 111 -22.57 14.55 -1.63
CA GLN A 111 -23.97 14.42 -2.04
C GLN A 111 -24.20 14.40 -3.57
N GLY A 112 -23.29 13.79 -4.32
CA GLY A 112 -23.36 13.71 -5.77
C GLY A 112 -22.99 15.01 -6.53
N LYS A 113 -22.34 15.98 -5.85
CA LYS A 113 -21.83 17.22 -6.43
C LYS A 113 -20.34 17.35 -6.23
N SER A 114 -19.64 17.95 -7.18
CA SER A 114 -18.22 18.29 -7.01
C SER A 114 -18.06 19.32 -5.87
N LEU A 115 -16.96 19.18 -5.13
CA LEU A 115 -16.52 20.19 -4.17
C LEU A 115 -15.72 21.29 -4.89
N GLU A 116 -15.55 22.42 -4.21
CA GLU A 116 -14.68 23.49 -4.69
C GLU A 116 -13.22 23.02 -4.70
N THR A 117 -12.45 23.43 -5.71
CA THR A 117 -11.05 22.95 -5.88
C THR A 117 -10.19 23.21 -4.65
N GLU A 118 -10.36 24.34 -3.99
CA GLU A 118 -9.59 24.67 -2.78
C GLU A 118 -9.89 23.68 -1.65
N GLU A 119 -11.16 23.38 -1.42
CA GLU A 119 -11.61 22.39 -0.45
C GLU A 119 -11.09 20.97 -0.79
N ILE A 120 -11.11 20.58 -2.07
CA ILE A 120 -10.55 19.29 -2.53
C ILE A 120 -9.07 19.19 -2.17
N LEU A 121 -8.31 20.26 -2.41
CA LEU A 121 -6.88 20.29 -2.10
C LEU A 121 -6.60 20.25 -0.60
N GLU A 122 -7.39 20.99 0.21
CA GLU A 122 -7.24 20.97 1.67
C GLU A 122 -7.53 19.60 2.25
N LEU A 123 -8.70 19.05 1.98
CA LEU A 123 -9.09 17.73 2.46
C LEU A 123 -8.18 16.63 1.90
N GLY A 124 -7.82 16.71 0.61
CA GLY A 124 -6.92 15.76 -0.04
C GLY A 124 -5.53 15.74 0.61
N ILE A 125 -4.97 16.89 0.95
CA ILE A 125 -3.69 17.02 1.67
C ILE A 125 -3.80 16.38 3.05
N GLU A 126 -4.85 16.67 3.83
CA GLU A 126 -5.04 16.18 5.18
C GLU A 126 -5.25 14.65 5.23
N ILE A 127 -6.07 14.11 4.31
CA ILE A 127 -6.29 12.66 4.19
C ILE A 127 -4.98 11.96 3.81
N THR A 128 -4.25 12.53 2.84
CA THR A 128 -2.97 11.96 2.38
C THR A 128 -1.90 12.00 3.47
N ASP A 129 -1.86 13.05 4.30
CA ASP A 129 -0.95 13.18 5.44
C ASP A 129 -1.25 12.13 6.52
N ALA A 130 -2.54 11.89 6.80
CA ALA A 130 -2.99 10.82 7.68
C ALA A 130 -2.53 9.43 7.20
N LEU A 131 -2.70 9.14 5.90
CA LEU A 131 -2.24 7.90 5.30
C LEU A 131 -0.72 7.78 5.35
N HIS A 132 0.02 8.86 5.07
CA HIS A 132 1.47 8.87 5.18
C HIS A 132 1.94 8.51 6.60
N ALA A 133 1.34 9.11 7.63
CA ALA A 133 1.66 8.83 9.02
C ALA A 133 1.38 7.36 9.43
N ALA A 134 0.29 6.78 8.94
CA ALA A 134 -0.06 5.38 9.20
C ALA A 134 0.89 4.41 8.47
N HIS A 135 1.15 4.65 7.17
CA HIS A 135 2.03 3.83 6.34
C HIS A 135 3.47 3.83 6.88
N ALA A 136 3.96 4.96 7.40
CA ALA A 136 5.28 5.04 8.04
C ALA A 136 5.41 4.14 9.28
N LYS A 137 4.28 3.72 9.89
CA LYS A 137 4.23 2.76 11.00
C LYS A 137 3.83 1.34 10.55
N GLY A 138 3.81 1.09 9.24
CA GLY A 138 3.41 -0.20 8.66
C GLY A 138 1.92 -0.51 8.78
N ILE A 139 1.08 0.49 9.03
CA ILE A 139 -0.38 0.32 9.16
C ILE A 139 -1.05 0.71 7.85
N VAL A 140 -1.71 -0.25 7.21
CA VAL A 140 -2.52 -0.07 6.00
C VAL A 140 -3.98 0.01 6.40
N HIS A 141 -4.73 0.98 5.86
CA HIS A 141 -6.13 1.22 6.23
C HIS A 141 -7.09 0.18 5.64
N ARG A 142 -6.94 -0.15 4.36
CA ARG A 142 -7.67 -1.19 3.61
C ARG A 142 -9.15 -0.91 3.32
N ASP A 143 -9.72 0.18 3.82
CA ASP A 143 -11.12 0.58 3.57
C ASP A 143 -11.25 2.12 3.50
N ILE A 144 -10.39 2.76 2.72
CA ILE A 144 -10.50 4.20 2.45
C ILE A 144 -11.69 4.43 1.54
N LYS A 145 -12.64 5.25 2.00
CA LYS A 145 -13.86 5.65 1.28
C LYS A 145 -14.45 6.91 1.90
N ALA A 146 -15.32 7.60 1.18
CA ALA A 146 -15.92 8.86 1.65
C ALA A 146 -16.72 8.71 2.96
N GLU A 147 -17.27 7.53 3.25
CA GLU A 147 -17.98 7.23 4.52
C GLU A 147 -17.02 7.17 5.72
N ASN A 148 -15.74 6.78 5.50
CA ASN A 148 -14.72 6.65 6.54
C ASN A 148 -13.84 7.90 6.67
N ILE A 149 -14.21 8.97 6.00
CA ILE A 149 -13.59 10.30 6.14
C ILE A 149 -14.63 11.25 6.72
N PHE A 150 -14.31 11.82 7.86
CA PHE A 150 -15.17 12.77 8.55
C PHE A 150 -14.62 14.18 8.35
N VAL A 151 -15.47 15.13 8.00
CA VAL A 151 -15.13 16.55 7.90
C VAL A 151 -15.74 17.27 9.08
N THR A 152 -14.89 17.84 9.93
CA THR A 152 -15.33 18.55 11.14
C THR A 152 -16.01 19.87 10.80
N ASP A 153 -16.71 20.44 11.77
CA ASP A 153 -17.35 21.76 11.60
C ASP A 153 -16.34 22.87 11.28
N GLU A 154 -15.08 22.69 11.67
CA GLU A 154 -13.95 23.58 11.33
C GLU A 154 -13.39 23.35 9.92
N GLY A 155 -13.90 22.36 9.17
CA GLY A 155 -13.49 22.06 7.80
C GLY A 155 -12.29 21.10 7.69
N HIS A 156 -11.87 20.44 8.77
CA HIS A 156 -10.73 19.53 8.77
C HIS A 156 -11.14 18.07 8.56
N ALA A 157 -10.36 17.33 7.75
CA ALA A 157 -10.56 15.91 7.56
C ALA A 157 -10.04 15.09 8.74
N LYS A 158 -10.79 14.06 9.11
CA LYS A 158 -10.41 13.02 10.06
C LYS A 158 -10.68 11.64 9.44
N VAL A 159 -9.64 10.82 9.26
CA VAL A 159 -9.79 9.44 8.79
C VAL A 159 -10.22 8.57 9.96
N LEU A 160 -11.30 7.82 9.76
CA LEU A 160 -11.93 6.93 10.75
C LEU A 160 -11.50 5.48 10.50
N ASP A 161 -11.64 4.61 11.50
CA ASP A 161 -11.66 3.14 11.40
C ASP A 161 -10.42 2.49 10.72
N PHE A 162 -9.19 2.93 11.04
CA PHE A 162 -7.97 2.29 10.55
C PHE A 162 -7.92 0.79 10.88
N GLY A 163 -7.81 -0.04 9.85
CA GLY A 163 -7.58 -1.48 9.96
C GLY A 163 -8.74 -2.31 10.52
N LEU A 164 -9.84 -1.67 10.95
CA LEU A 164 -10.96 -2.35 11.62
C LEU A 164 -11.96 -2.98 10.65
N ALA A 165 -11.85 -2.71 9.37
CA ALA A 165 -12.85 -3.07 8.35
C ALA A 165 -12.78 -4.52 7.85
N LYS A 166 -11.75 -5.30 8.20
CA LYS A 166 -11.58 -6.70 7.72
C LYS A 166 -12.58 -7.72 8.30
N TRP A 167 -13.62 -7.26 9.02
CA TRP A 167 -14.46 -8.12 9.89
C TRP A 167 -15.87 -8.36 9.37
N THR A 168 -16.16 -7.99 8.13
CA THR A 168 -17.40 -8.44 7.49
C THR A 168 -17.37 -9.95 7.24
N LYS A 169 -18.54 -10.61 7.23
CA LYS A 169 -18.74 -12.05 7.05
C LYS A 169 -17.88 -12.72 5.96
N ASP A 170 -17.38 -11.93 5.02
CA ASP A 170 -16.68 -12.41 3.84
C ASP A 170 -15.26 -12.90 4.13
N GLN A 171 -14.57 -12.33 5.15
CA GLN A 171 -13.23 -12.81 5.50
C GLN A 171 -13.28 -14.11 6.34
N ALA A 172 -14.32 -14.28 7.16
CA ALA A 172 -14.54 -15.56 7.85
C ALA A 172 -14.90 -16.68 6.86
N VAL A 173 -15.56 -16.33 5.76
CA VAL A 173 -15.85 -17.25 4.65
C VAL A 173 -14.58 -17.50 3.82
N LEU A 174 -13.79 -16.48 3.52
CA LEU A 174 -12.51 -16.62 2.81
C LEU A 174 -11.47 -17.42 3.62
N ASP A 175 -11.36 -17.18 4.94
CA ASP A 175 -10.45 -17.95 5.81
C ASP A 175 -10.95 -19.40 6.04
N SER A 176 -12.26 -19.66 5.98
CA SER A 176 -12.84 -21.01 6.07
C SER A 176 -12.85 -21.74 4.72
N GLU A 177 -12.91 -21.03 3.59
CA GLU A 177 -12.89 -21.60 2.24
C GLU A 177 -11.47 -21.72 1.69
N MET A 178 -10.46 -20.99 2.24
CA MET A 178 -9.04 -21.30 2.01
C MET A 178 -8.66 -22.67 2.60
N ALA A 179 -9.45 -23.19 3.56
CA ALA A 179 -9.30 -24.55 4.05
C ALA A 179 -9.98 -25.60 3.13
N THR A 180 -10.76 -25.18 2.14
CA THR A 180 -11.43 -26.08 1.21
C THR A 180 -11.36 -25.48 -0.20
N ASN A 181 -10.50 -26.08 -1.02
CA ASN A 181 -10.13 -25.78 -2.41
C ASN A 181 -11.26 -25.47 -3.41
N GLN A 182 -12.11 -24.49 -3.17
CA GLN A 182 -13.04 -23.96 -4.16
C GLN A 182 -13.32 -22.47 -3.91
N VAL A 183 -12.41 -21.59 -4.31
CA VAL A 183 -12.74 -20.18 -4.55
C VAL A 183 -13.62 -20.13 -5.80
N THR A 184 -14.88 -20.47 -5.64
CA THR A 184 -15.89 -20.22 -6.67
C THR A 184 -16.27 -18.74 -6.60
N ARG A 185 -16.42 -18.10 -7.76
CA ARG A 185 -16.98 -16.75 -7.98
C ARG A 185 -18.27 -16.43 -7.20
N GLN A 186 -18.80 -17.36 -6.44
CA GLN A 186 -20.02 -17.24 -5.63
C GLN A 186 -19.79 -16.56 -4.27
N SER A 187 -18.60 -16.60 -3.68
CA SER A 187 -18.31 -15.94 -2.39
C SER A 187 -18.22 -14.40 -2.50
N LEU A 188 -17.87 -13.88 -3.67
CA LEU A 188 -17.81 -12.44 -3.96
C LEU A 188 -19.20 -11.80 -4.19
N THR A 189 -20.27 -12.60 -4.24
CA THR A 189 -21.65 -12.15 -4.47
C THR A 189 -22.56 -12.36 -3.27
N SER A 190 -22.00 -12.51 -2.06
CA SER A 190 -22.80 -12.68 -0.84
C SER A 190 -23.81 -11.54 -0.67
N PRO A 191 -25.11 -11.81 -0.41
CA PRO A 191 -26.10 -10.79 -0.16
C PRO A 191 -25.80 -10.07 1.17
N GLY A 192 -25.14 -8.92 1.11
CA GLY A 192 -24.80 -8.13 2.29
C GLY A 192 -23.62 -7.18 2.11
N MET A 193 -22.82 -7.34 1.05
CA MET A 193 -21.81 -6.35 0.70
C MET A 193 -22.51 -5.14 0.06
N ALA A 194 -22.52 -4.00 0.73
CA ALA A 194 -23.09 -2.79 0.17
C ALA A 194 -22.31 -2.41 -1.11
N MET A 195 -22.99 -2.28 -2.24
CA MET A 195 -22.41 -1.97 -3.55
C MET A 195 -21.51 -0.71 -3.50
N GLY A 196 -21.80 0.21 -2.56
CA GLY A 196 -20.99 1.41 -2.30
C GLY A 196 -19.56 1.10 -1.85
N THR A 197 -19.35 0.17 -0.94
CA THR A 197 -18.01 -0.16 -0.41
C THR A 197 -17.11 -0.80 -1.48
N VAL A 198 -17.68 -1.61 -2.38
CA VAL A 198 -16.92 -2.27 -3.46
C VAL A 198 -16.32 -1.25 -4.44
N ALA A 199 -16.97 -0.11 -4.65
CA ALA A 199 -16.55 0.89 -5.62
C ALA A 199 -15.22 1.59 -5.31
N TYR A 200 -14.75 1.51 -4.06
CA TYR A 200 -13.45 2.06 -3.62
C TYR A 200 -12.33 1.01 -3.58
N MET A 201 -12.64 -0.26 -3.82
CA MET A 201 -11.64 -1.34 -3.77
C MET A 201 -10.58 -1.18 -4.85
N SER A 202 -9.34 -1.47 -4.49
CA SER A 202 -8.25 -1.58 -5.45
C SER A 202 -8.35 -2.89 -6.26
N PRO A 203 -7.70 -2.96 -7.45
CA PRO A 203 -7.65 -4.19 -8.25
C PRO A 203 -7.15 -5.40 -7.47
N GLU A 204 -6.13 -5.24 -6.64
CA GLU A 204 -5.58 -6.29 -5.80
C GLU A 204 -6.57 -6.74 -4.70
N GLN A 205 -7.38 -5.83 -4.13
CA GLN A 205 -8.47 -6.19 -3.21
C GLN A 205 -9.55 -6.99 -3.92
N ALA A 206 -9.96 -6.54 -5.11
CA ALA A 206 -10.96 -7.22 -5.92
C ALA A 206 -10.53 -8.64 -6.34
N LEU A 207 -9.22 -8.87 -6.47
CA LEU A 207 -8.62 -10.17 -6.80
C LEU A 207 -8.24 -11.00 -5.55
N GLY A 208 -8.44 -10.49 -4.33
CA GLY A 208 -8.04 -11.18 -3.10
C GLY A 208 -6.52 -11.37 -2.96
N ARG A 209 -5.72 -10.49 -3.59
CA ARG A 209 -4.25 -10.52 -3.50
C ARG A 209 -3.76 -9.86 -2.22
N GLU A 210 -2.48 -10.04 -1.93
CA GLU A 210 -1.83 -9.35 -0.81
C GLU A 210 -1.88 -7.82 -0.97
N LEU A 211 -2.21 -7.13 0.14
CA LEU A 211 -2.44 -5.70 0.19
C LEU A 211 -1.27 -4.98 0.85
N ASP A 212 -0.84 -3.90 0.23
CA ASP A 212 0.14 -2.97 0.78
C ASP A 212 -0.40 -1.52 0.81
N ALA A 213 0.46 -0.57 1.17
CA ALA A 213 0.10 0.85 1.23
C ALA A 213 -0.47 1.39 -0.09
N ARG A 214 -0.08 0.83 -1.24
CA ARG A 214 -0.53 1.26 -2.57
C ARG A 214 -2.01 0.94 -2.83
N SER A 215 -2.59 -0.01 -2.08
CA SER A 215 -4.04 -0.27 -2.11
C SER A 215 -4.82 0.91 -1.55
N ASP A 216 -4.36 1.52 -0.45
CA ASP A 216 -4.97 2.74 0.11
C ASP A 216 -4.81 3.93 -0.85
N LEU A 217 -3.69 4.00 -1.61
CA LEU A 217 -3.48 5.07 -2.59
C LEU A 217 -4.45 4.99 -3.78
N PHE A 218 -4.82 3.78 -4.19
CA PHE A 218 -5.88 3.59 -5.18
C PHE A 218 -7.22 4.09 -4.65
N SER A 219 -7.60 3.67 -3.44
CA SER A 219 -8.84 4.09 -2.78
C SER A 219 -8.87 5.61 -2.54
N LEU A 220 -7.72 6.23 -2.19
CA LEU A 220 -7.56 7.68 -2.14
C LEU A 220 -7.82 8.32 -3.52
N GLY A 221 -7.30 7.74 -4.60
CA GLY A 221 -7.57 8.17 -5.98
C GLY A 221 -9.07 8.16 -6.29
N VAL A 222 -9.82 7.14 -5.83
CA VAL A 222 -11.28 7.07 -5.96
C VAL A 222 -11.95 8.20 -5.19
N VAL A 223 -11.52 8.47 -3.96
CA VAL A 223 -12.05 9.58 -3.13
C VAL A 223 -11.78 10.94 -3.78
N LEU A 224 -10.55 11.17 -4.26
CA LEU A 224 -10.20 12.43 -4.97
C LEU A 224 -11.03 12.61 -6.24
N TYR A 225 -11.25 11.54 -6.99
CA TYR A 225 -12.12 11.55 -8.17
C TYR A 225 -13.55 11.92 -7.80
N GLU A 226 -14.11 11.32 -6.76
CA GLU A 226 -15.46 11.58 -6.29
C GLU A 226 -15.64 13.01 -5.78
N MET A 227 -14.70 13.54 -5.00
CA MET A 227 -14.70 14.95 -4.60
C MET A 227 -14.69 15.90 -5.80
N THR A 228 -13.95 15.53 -6.83
CA THR A 228 -13.74 16.35 -8.02
C THR A 228 -14.94 16.36 -8.95
N THR A 229 -15.65 15.22 -9.10
CA THR A 229 -16.70 15.02 -10.08
C THR A 229 -18.10 14.84 -9.50
N GLY A 230 -18.22 14.64 -8.19
CA GLY A 230 -19.47 14.25 -7.52
C GLY A 230 -19.93 12.83 -7.83
N SER A 231 -19.10 11.99 -8.48
CA SER A 231 -19.47 10.65 -8.87
C SER A 231 -18.29 9.69 -8.77
N LEU A 232 -18.60 8.40 -8.56
CA LEU A 232 -17.57 7.35 -8.51
C LEU A 232 -16.95 7.10 -9.90
N PRO A 233 -15.64 6.79 -9.99
CA PRO A 233 -14.96 6.52 -11.24
C PRO A 233 -15.39 5.20 -11.92
N PHE A 234 -15.80 4.21 -11.12
CA PHE A 234 -16.23 2.89 -11.58
C PHE A 234 -17.68 2.66 -11.21
N LYS A 235 -18.49 2.24 -12.18
CA LYS A 235 -19.94 2.09 -12.02
C LYS A 235 -20.39 0.75 -12.60
N GLY A 236 -21.20 0.01 -11.86
CA GLY A 236 -21.75 -1.27 -12.33
C GLY A 236 -23.16 -1.49 -11.79
N LYS A 237 -24.05 -2.05 -12.62
CA LYS A 237 -25.40 -2.44 -12.17
C LYS A 237 -25.38 -3.70 -11.29
N THR A 238 -24.30 -4.45 -11.32
CA THR A 238 -24.05 -5.65 -10.53
C THR A 238 -22.64 -5.60 -9.97
N THR A 239 -22.39 -6.32 -8.88
CA THR A 239 -21.05 -6.44 -8.29
C THR A 239 -20.03 -6.98 -9.30
N ALA A 240 -20.41 -7.94 -10.14
CA ALA A 240 -19.52 -8.47 -11.18
C ALA A 240 -19.17 -7.43 -12.25
N ALA A 241 -20.13 -6.60 -12.68
CA ALA A 241 -19.87 -5.50 -13.61
C ALA A 241 -18.97 -4.43 -13.00
N LEU A 242 -19.14 -4.14 -11.69
CA LEU A 242 -18.30 -3.20 -10.97
C LEU A 242 -16.86 -3.73 -10.84
N PHE A 243 -16.66 -5.00 -10.55
CA PHE A 243 -15.33 -5.62 -10.56
C PHE A 243 -14.67 -5.57 -11.94
N ASP A 244 -15.41 -5.83 -13.02
CA ASP A 244 -14.88 -5.68 -14.38
C ASP A 244 -14.39 -4.25 -14.65
N GLU A 245 -15.14 -3.25 -14.22
CA GLU A 245 -14.74 -1.83 -14.32
C GLU A 245 -13.45 -1.55 -13.52
N ILE A 246 -13.40 -2.01 -12.26
CA ILE A 246 -12.23 -1.81 -11.38
C ILE A 246 -10.98 -2.48 -11.97
N LEU A 247 -11.13 -3.66 -12.56
CA LEU A 247 -9.98 -4.46 -13.03
C LEU A 247 -9.48 -4.03 -14.42
N HIS A 248 -10.39 -3.61 -15.32
CA HIS A 248 -10.03 -3.52 -16.74
C HIS A 248 -10.29 -2.17 -17.37
N LYS A 249 -11.16 -1.30 -16.79
CA LYS A 249 -11.54 -0.06 -17.44
C LYS A 249 -10.90 1.17 -16.81
N SER A 250 -10.46 2.09 -17.65
CA SER A 250 -10.06 3.43 -17.20
C SER A 250 -11.29 4.28 -16.91
N PRO A 251 -11.27 5.10 -15.85
CA PRO A 251 -12.37 6.01 -15.56
C PRO A 251 -12.47 7.14 -16.61
N ASP A 252 -13.64 7.75 -16.70
CA ASP A 252 -13.80 8.98 -17.48
C ASP A 252 -12.86 10.07 -16.94
N SER A 253 -12.42 10.98 -17.82
CA SER A 253 -11.54 12.09 -17.43
C SER A 253 -12.27 13.04 -16.48
N PRO A 254 -11.71 13.34 -15.27
CA PRO A 254 -12.25 14.35 -14.38
C PRO A 254 -12.50 15.70 -15.07
N LEU A 255 -11.59 16.14 -15.95
CA LEU A 255 -11.73 17.38 -16.72
C LEU A 255 -12.92 17.39 -17.68
N GLN A 256 -13.34 16.23 -18.20
CA GLN A 256 -14.54 16.15 -19.05
C GLN A 256 -15.83 16.34 -18.24
N LEU A 257 -15.84 15.92 -16.99
CA LEU A 257 -16.98 16.00 -16.09
C LEU A 257 -17.03 17.34 -15.32
N ASN A 258 -15.86 17.88 -14.99
CA ASN A 258 -15.70 19.16 -14.32
C ASN A 258 -14.52 19.94 -14.94
N PRO A 259 -14.80 20.88 -15.88
CA PRO A 259 -13.75 21.65 -16.57
C PRO A 259 -12.97 22.63 -15.66
N GLU A 260 -13.43 22.89 -14.43
CA GLU A 260 -12.76 23.78 -13.48
C GLU A 260 -11.60 23.10 -12.73
N VAL A 261 -11.45 21.81 -12.91
CA VAL A 261 -10.40 21.00 -12.27
C VAL A 261 -9.03 21.35 -12.86
N PRO A 262 -8.01 21.59 -12.02
CA PRO A 262 -6.65 21.75 -12.53
C PRO A 262 -6.14 20.47 -13.21
N GLY A 263 -5.51 20.57 -14.39
CA GLY A 263 -4.97 19.40 -15.11
C GLY A 263 -4.00 18.59 -14.24
N ARG A 264 -3.17 19.24 -13.40
CA ARG A 264 -2.29 18.53 -12.46
C ARG A 264 -3.04 17.70 -11.41
N LEU A 265 -4.24 18.11 -10.98
CA LEU A 265 -5.07 17.30 -10.08
C LEU A 265 -5.59 16.06 -10.80
N GLU A 266 -6.00 16.20 -12.06
CA GLU A 266 -6.36 15.05 -12.89
C GLU A 266 -5.19 14.07 -13.05
N ASP A 267 -3.96 14.56 -13.27
CA ASP A 267 -2.77 13.69 -13.38
C ASP A 267 -2.52 12.90 -12.09
N ILE A 268 -2.64 13.55 -10.92
CA ILE A 268 -2.53 12.89 -9.60
C ILE A 268 -3.60 11.79 -9.46
N ILE A 269 -4.86 12.10 -9.81
CA ILE A 269 -5.97 11.15 -9.74
C ILE A 269 -5.72 9.97 -10.69
N LYS A 270 -5.36 10.22 -11.95
CA LYS A 270 -5.09 9.17 -12.95
C LYS A 270 -3.97 8.25 -12.48
N LYS A 271 -2.84 8.82 -11.99
CA LYS A 271 -1.72 8.04 -11.48
C LYS A 271 -2.10 7.19 -10.26
N SER A 272 -2.98 7.70 -9.39
CA SER A 272 -3.47 6.93 -8.24
C SER A 272 -4.42 5.80 -8.65
N LEU A 273 -5.17 5.95 -9.76
CA LEU A 273 -6.12 4.96 -10.28
C LEU A 273 -5.51 3.95 -11.27
N GLU A 274 -4.18 3.94 -11.44
CA GLU A 274 -3.50 2.94 -12.25
C GLU A 274 -3.78 1.53 -11.73
N LYS A 275 -4.10 0.62 -12.66
CA LYS A 275 -4.48 -0.76 -12.32
C LYS A 275 -3.27 -1.56 -11.85
N ASP A 276 -2.14 -1.36 -12.53
CA ASP A 276 -0.87 -1.93 -12.11
C ASP A 276 -0.28 -1.09 -10.96
N ARG A 277 -0.14 -1.74 -9.80
CA ARG A 277 0.41 -1.09 -8.60
C ARG A 277 1.86 -0.62 -8.77
N GLU A 278 2.63 -1.19 -9.73
CA GLU A 278 4.04 -0.82 -9.93
C GLU A 278 4.19 0.53 -10.65
N ILE A 279 3.21 0.94 -11.47
CA ILE A 279 3.20 2.25 -12.14
C ILE A 279 2.32 3.28 -11.43
N ARG A 280 1.57 2.86 -10.41
CA ARG A 280 0.77 3.72 -9.53
C ARG A 280 1.69 4.62 -8.69
N SER A 281 1.15 5.64 -8.03
CA SER A 281 1.85 6.37 -6.96
C SER A 281 2.40 5.39 -5.92
N GLN A 282 3.69 5.50 -5.59
CA GLN A 282 4.35 4.49 -4.74
C GLN A 282 4.25 4.80 -3.24
N SER A 283 3.95 6.04 -2.86
CA SER A 283 3.78 6.41 -1.46
C SER A 283 2.81 7.57 -1.28
N ALA A 284 2.15 7.61 -0.12
CA ALA A 284 1.33 8.76 0.27
C ALA A 284 2.15 10.06 0.34
N LYS A 285 3.46 9.98 0.66
CA LYS A 285 4.37 11.13 0.66
C LYS A 285 4.50 11.79 -0.71
N GLU A 286 4.53 10.99 -1.78
CA GLU A 286 4.59 11.48 -3.17
C GLU A 286 3.33 12.29 -3.50
N ILE A 287 2.14 11.70 -3.31
CA ILE A 287 0.84 12.37 -3.55
C ILE A 287 0.72 13.64 -2.71
N LEU A 288 1.15 13.59 -1.44
CA LEU A 288 1.12 14.74 -0.53
C LEU A 288 1.97 15.90 -1.05
N ALA A 289 3.16 15.60 -1.57
CA ALA A 289 4.04 16.61 -2.14
C ALA A 289 3.43 17.27 -3.40
N ASP A 290 2.81 16.46 -4.25
CA ASP A 290 2.16 16.92 -5.47
C ASP A 290 0.94 17.81 -5.16
N LEU A 291 0.08 17.40 -4.23
CA LEU A 291 -1.08 18.19 -3.80
C LEU A 291 -0.66 19.51 -3.14
N LYS A 292 0.37 19.49 -2.26
CA LYS A 292 0.92 20.70 -1.63
C LYS A 292 1.55 21.65 -2.66
N SER A 293 2.22 21.12 -3.67
CA SER A 293 2.77 21.92 -4.78
C SER A 293 1.63 22.59 -5.58
N LEU A 294 0.60 21.81 -5.93
CA LEU A 294 -0.56 22.33 -6.66
C LEU A 294 -1.28 23.43 -5.89
N LYS A 295 -1.47 23.28 -4.57
CA LYS A 295 -2.09 24.29 -3.71
C LYS A 295 -1.27 25.59 -3.70
N ARG A 296 0.05 25.51 -3.57
CA ARG A 296 0.95 26.68 -3.61
C ARG A 296 0.89 27.42 -4.94
N ASP A 297 0.92 26.68 -6.06
CA ASP A 297 0.89 27.28 -7.39
C ASP A 297 -0.41 28.07 -7.64
N ARG A 298 -1.52 27.66 -7.00
CA ARG A 298 -2.81 28.37 -7.07
C ARG A 298 -2.92 29.55 -6.12
N SER A 299 -2.36 29.48 -4.92
CA SER A 299 -2.44 30.57 -3.93
C SER A 299 -1.57 31.79 -4.30
N GLY A 300 -0.78 31.69 -5.38
CA GLY A 300 0.09 32.78 -5.81
C GLY A 300 1.24 33.07 -4.83
N GLU A 301 1.45 32.22 -3.82
CA GLU A 301 2.64 32.23 -2.99
C GLU A 301 3.85 31.71 -3.77
N SER A 302 4.26 32.49 -4.78
CA SER A 302 5.60 32.34 -5.30
C SER A 302 6.55 32.63 -4.12
N ILE A 303 7.30 31.61 -3.72
CA ILE A 303 8.51 31.84 -2.90
C ILE A 303 9.26 32.91 -3.68
N PRO A 304 9.58 34.08 -3.07
CA PRO A 304 10.47 35.00 -3.74
C PRO A 304 11.76 34.20 -4.03
N SER A 305 11.96 33.90 -5.32
CA SER A 305 13.24 33.43 -5.79
C SER A 305 14.23 34.46 -5.28
N ALA A 306 15.16 34.07 -4.39
CA ALA A 306 16.24 34.92 -3.88
C ALA A 306 17.22 35.25 -5.00
N ALA A 307 16.73 35.63 -6.16
CA ALA A 307 17.47 35.98 -7.36
C ALA A 307 16.82 37.15 -8.12
N ALA A 308 16.21 38.16 -7.44
CA ALA A 308 15.80 39.39 -8.10
C ALA A 308 15.70 40.56 -7.10
N GLU A 309 16.75 40.86 -6.38
CA GLU A 309 17.04 42.23 -5.85
C GLU A 309 18.52 42.51 -5.96
N ALA A 310 18.94 42.81 -7.18
CA ALA A 310 20.18 43.52 -7.43
C ALA A 310 19.84 44.86 -8.05
N ALA A 311 19.48 45.83 -7.22
CA ALA A 311 19.41 47.21 -7.61
C ALA A 311 20.72 47.91 -7.19
N GLY A 312 21.48 48.37 -8.19
CA GLY A 312 22.45 49.47 -8.09
C GLY A 312 23.92 49.09 -7.87
N PRO A 313 24.80 49.66 -8.65
CA PRO A 313 26.21 49.26 -8.66
C PRO A 313 27.00 50.04 -7.61
N ASP A 314 27.45 49.36 -6.55
CA ASP A 314 28.57 49.88 -5.73
C ASP A 314 29.87 49.11 -6.07
N GLN A 315 30.70 49.75 -6.90
CA GLN A 315 31.91 49.17 -7.52
C GLN A 315 33.04 48.82 -6.54
N ARG A 316 32.84 48.95 -5.23
CA ARG A 316 33.94 48.77 -4.25
C ARG A 316 34.01 47.42 -3.58
N ASN A 317 32.98 46.56 -3.73
CA ASN A 317 32.95 45.24 -3.11
C ASN A 317 33.17 44.06 -4.08
N TYR A 318 33.42 44.33 -5.36
CA TYR A 318 33.56 43.30 -6.40
C TYR A 318 34.81 42.42 -6.22
N LEU A 319 35.91 42.98 -5.65
CA LEU A 319 37.14 42.23 -5.43
C LEU A 319 37.07 41.25 -4.28
N TRP A 320 36.27 41.54 -3.23
CA TRP A 320 36.12 40.63 -2.09
C TRP A 320 35.09 39.51 -2.37
N SER A 321 34.09 39.77 -3.19
CA SER A 321 33.12 38.73 -3.59
C SER A 321 33.71 37.73 -4.60
N MET A 322 34.64 38.14 -5.46
CA MET A 322 35.37 37.21 -6.33
C MET A 322 36.33 36.29 -5.57
N VAL A 323 37.00 36.81 -4.51
CA VAL A 323 37.88 36.00 -3.67
C VAL A 323 37.06 35.03 -2.79
N ALA A 324 35.93 35.48 -2.23
CA ALA A 324 35.05 34.64 -1.44
C ALA A 324 34.31 33.57 -2.31
N GLY A 325 33.87 33.97 -3.52
CA GLY A 325 33.27 33.04 -4.47
C GLY A 325 34.27 32.01 -5.00
N GLY A 326 35.46 32.39 -5.33
CA GLY A 326 36.56 31.50 -5.76
C GLY A 326 36.97 30.51 -4.67
N MET A 327 36.99 30.95 -3.40
CA MET A 327 37.34 30.11 -2.26
C MET A 327 36.18 29.14 -1.93
N ALA A 328 34.91 29.58 -2.06
CA ALA A 328 33.75 28.71 -1.89
C ALA A 328 33.67 27.62 -2.98
N VAL A 329 33.94 27.97 -4.25
CA VAL A 329 34.02 27.02 -5.35
C VAL A 329 35.19 26.05 -5.17
N MET A 330 36.33 26.50 -4.68
CA MET A 330 37.49 25.64 -4.41
C MET A 330 37.25 24.73 -3.21
N ILE A 331 36.50 25.16 -2.17
CA ILE A 331 36.12 24.34 -1.04
C ILE A 331 35.08 23.30 -1.51
N VAL A 332 34.08 23.65 -2.34
CA VAL A 332 33.11 22.73 -2.91
C VAL A 332 33.79 21.70 -3.83
N LEU A 333 34.78 22.14 -4.64
CA LEU A 333 35.57 21.23 -5.49
C LEU A 333 36.45 20.29 -4.65
N LEU A 334 37.07 20.80 -3.57
CA LEU A 334 37.86 19.98 -2.65
C LEU A 334 37.00 19.03 -1.82
N LEU A 335 35.77 19.44 -1.40
CA LEU A 335 34.79 18.54 -0.78
C LEU A 335 34.27 17.51 -1.80
N ALA A 336 34.07 17.92 -3.05
CA ALA A 336 33.64 16.96 -4.10
C ALA A 336 34.74 15.93 -4.46
N LEU A 337 36.01 16.27 -4.21
CA LEU A 337 37.13 15.32 -4.41
C LEU A 337 37.42 14.44 -3.19
N THR A 338 36.86 14.77 -1.99
CA THR A 338 37.10 14.02 -0.76
C THR A 338 35.89 13.27 -0.24
N LEU A 339 34.68 13.59 -0.75
CA LEU A 339 33.52 12.77 -0.54
C LEU A 339 33.52 11.67 -1.62
N PRO A 340 33.51 10.38 -1.23
CA PRO A 340 33.19 9.36 -2.21
C PRO A 340 31.82 9.75 -2.76
N LEU A 341 31.68 9.88 -4.08
CA LEU A 341 30.40 9.93 -4.75
C LEU A 341 29.67 8.64 -4.37
N ALA A 342 28.87 8.73 -3.32
CA ALA A 342 27.76 7.81 -3.15
C ALA A 342 26.72 8.19 -4.22
N GLY A 343 27.10 7.97 -5.50
CA GLY A 343 26.15 7.73 -6.52
C GLY A 343 25.37 6.52 -6.03
N ALA A 344 24.04 6.57 -6.10
CA ALA A 344 23.24 5.37 -6.14
C ALA A 344 23.66 4.59 -7.39
N SER A 345 24.81 3.91 -7.29
CA SER A 345 25.14 2.81 -8.17
C SER A 345 24.06 1.76 -7.85
N ALA A 346 23.28 1.38 -8.84
CA ALA A 346 22.75 0.03 -8.86
C ALA A 346 23.91 -0.84 -8.38
N GLN A 347 23.80 -1.40 -7.17
CA GLN A 347 24.85 -2.22 -6.58
C GLN A 347 25.03 -3.37 -7.56
N ALA A 348 26.16 -3.34 -8.25
CA ALA A 348 26.56 -4.51 -9.02
C ALA A 348 26.66 -5.65 -8.00
N ILE A 349 25.81 -6.64 -8.13
CA ILE A 349 25.75 -7.79 -7.23
C ILE A 349 27.02 -8.58 -7.49
N ASP A 350 27.97 -8.44 -6.58
CA ASP A 350 29.30 -9.02 -6.74
C ASP A 350 29.32 -10.51 -6.37
N SER A 351 28.52 -10.93 -5.39
CA SER A 351 28.56 -12.30 -4.88
C SER A 351 27.21 -12.75 -4.32
N ILE A 352 26.84 -14.00 -4.57
CA ILE A 352 25.59 -14.60 -4.13
C ILE A 352 25.79 -16.03 -3.58
N ALA A 353 25.04 -16.35 -2.53
CA ALA A 353 24.86 -17.71 -2.06
C ALA A 353 23.39 -18.10 -2.14
N ILE A 354 23.10 -19.27 -2.67
CA ILE A 354 21.75 -19.85 -2.70
C ILE A 354 21.65 -20.83 -1.54
N LEU A 355 20.82 -20.54 -0.53
CA LEU A 355 20.59 -21.46 0.58
C LEU A 355 19.68 -22.61 0.15
N PRO A 356 19.76 -23.79 0.79
CA PRO A 356 18.78 -24.84 0.60
C PRO A 356 17.36 -24.31 0.86
N PHE A 357 16.41 -24.62 0.00
CA PHE A 357 15.03 -24.19 0.16
C PHE A 357 14.36 -25.01 1.24
N GLU A 358 13.57 -24.37 2.08
CA GLU A 358 12.83 -25.00 3.18
C GLU A 358 11.56 -25.66 2.64
N ASN A 359 11.42 -26.96 2.82
CA ASN A 359 10.19 -27.68 2.49
C ASN A 359 9.19 -27.60 3.65
N ARG A 360 8.17 -26.76 3.52
CA ARG A 360 7.08 -26.59 4.49
C ARG A 360 5.86 -27.46 4.19
N SER A 361 5.89 -28.24 3.12
CA SER A 361 4.75 -29.06 2.72
C SER A 361 4.55 -30.30 3.61
N GLY A 362 5.60 -30.77 4.29
CA GLY A 362 5.61 -32.01 5.04
C GLY A 362 5.66 -33.26 4.16
N ASP A 363 5.76 -33.13 2.83
CA ASP A 363 5.88 -34.23 1.89
C ASP A 363 7.36 -34.55 1.62
N PRO A 364 7.85 -35.76 1.93
CA PRO A 364 9.25 -36.13 1.71
C PRO A 364 9.68 -36.15 0.24
N GLU A 365 8.75 -36.31 -0.71
CA GLU A 365 9.08 -36.27 -2.14
C GLU A 365 9.44 -34.87 -2.60
N LEU A 366 8.85 -33.85 -1.96
CA LEU A 366 9.12 -32.44 -2.26
C LEU A 366 10.41 -31.94 -1.62
N GLU A 367 11.00 -32.68 -0.70
CA GLU A 367 12.34 -32.41 -0.15
C GLU A 367 13.42 -32.52 -1.24
N TYR A 368 13.30 -33.53 -2.10
CA TYR A 368 14.20 -33.67 -3.24
C TYR A 368 14.04 -32.51 -4.24
N VAL A 369 12.80 -32.07 -4.48
CA VAL A 369 12.51 -30.96 -5.39
C VAL A 369 13.08 -29.65 -4.84
N SER A 370 12.95 -29.39 -3.53
CA SER A 370 13.46 -28.17 -2.89
C SER A 370 14.97 -28.05 -2.97
N ASP A 371 15.68 -29.16 -2.73
CA ASP A 371 17.14 -29.22 -2.86
C ASP A 371 17.56 -29.05 -4.34
N GLY A 372 16.86 -29.71 -5.27
CA GLY A 372 17.14 -29.66 -6.70
C GLY A 372 16.94 -28.25 -7.30
N ILE A 373 15.90 -27.54 -6.87
CA ILE A 373 15.68 -26.13 -7.30
C ILE A 373 16.88 -25.26 -6.89
N ALA A 374 17.34 -25.35 -5.64
CA ALA A 374 18.49 -24.58 -5.17
C ALA A 374 19.81 -24.94 -5.93
N GLU A 375 20.02 -26.23 -6.24
CA GLU A 375 21.14 -26.67 -7.05
C GLU A 375 21.04 -26.19 -8.50
N GLY A 376 19.85 -26.26 -9.10
CA GLY A 376 19.59 -25.81 -10.47
C GLY A 376 19.82 -24.30 -10.64
N ILE A 377 19.36 -23.49 -9.68
CA ILE A 377 19.61 -22.03 -9.66
C ILE A 377 21.11 -21.76 -9.51
N THR A 378 21.79 -22.44 -8.58
CA THR A 378 23.25 -22.29 -8.37
C THR A 378 24.03 -22.62 -9.66
N HIS A 379 23.68 -23.71 -10.35
CA HIS A 379 24.31 -24.09 -11.59
C HIS A 379 24.11 -23.05 -12.70
N ARG A 380 22.89 -22.57 -12.88
CA ARG A 380 22.55 -21.56 -13.90
C ARG A 380 23.24 -20.22 -13.63
N LEU A 381 23.23 -19.74 -12.37
CA LEU A 381 23.89 -18.48 -11.98
C LEU A 381 25.42 -18.57 -12.04
N SER A 382 26.02 -19.77 -11.89
CA SER A 382 27.48 -19.95 -12.04
C SER A 382 27.97 -19.70 -13.46
N GLN A 383 27.08 -19.72 -14.47
CA GLN A 383 27.39 -19.41 -15.87
C GLN A 383 27.33 -17.91 -16.16
N TRP A 384 26.93 -17.10 -15.17
CA TRP A 384 26.80 -15.66 -15.27
C TRP A 384 28.10 -14.96 -14.87
N ASN A 385 28.24 -13.72 -15.30
CA ASN A 385 29.40 -12.89 -15.00
C ASN A 385 29.35 -12.29 -13.59
N LEU A 386 28.98 -13.11 -12.59
CA LEU A 386 29.07 -12.76 -11.17
C LEU A 386 30.47 -13.06 -10.65
N SER A 387 30.99 -12.21 -9.77
CA SER A 387 32.34 -12.38 -9.20
C SER A 387 32.46 -13.66 -8.37
N LYS A 388 31.35 -14.06 -7.70
CA LYS A 388 31.33 -15.26 -6.87
C LYS A 388 29.92 -15.83 -6.74
N VAL A 389 29.76 -17.13 -7.07
CA VAL A 389 28.58 -17.93 -6.74
C VAL A 389 29.04 -19.06 -5.84
N VAL A 390 28.46 -19.17 -4.64
CA VAL A 390 28.87 -20.20 -3.66
C VAL A 390 28.24 -21.55 -4.01
N SER A 391 29.05 -22.61 -3.96
CA SER A 391 28.59 -23.96 -4.28
C SER A 391 27.56 -24.48 -3.29
N SER A 392 26.56 -25.24 -3.77
CA SER A 392 25.50 -25.87 -2.98
C SER A 392 26.08 -26.73 -1.81
N SER A 393 27.22 -27.40 -2.01
CA SER A 393 27.87 -28.16 -0.94
C SER A 393 28.33 -27.33 0.25
N SER A 394 28.73 -26.09 0.02
CA SER A 394 29.17 -25.17 1.07
C SER A 394 28.02 -24.64 1.94
N VAL A 395 26.82 -24.53 1.38
CA VAL A 395 25.65 -24.01 2.05
C VAL A 395 24.74 -25.09 2.65
N ARG A 396 24.87 -26.35 2.21
CA ARG A 396 24.04 -27.49 2.66
C ARG A 396 24.08 -27.72 4.18
N ARG A 397 25.19 -27.36 4.87
CA ARG A 397 25.34 -27.45 6.33
C ARG A 397 24.46 -26.46 7.11
N TYR A 398 23.82 -25.51 6.43
CA TYR A 398 22.92 -24.51 7.02
C TYR A 398 21.44 -24.87 6.88
N LYS A 399 21.11 -25.99 6.24
CA LYS A 399 19.76 -26.54 6.15
C LYS A 399 19.22 -26.80 7.56
N ASP A 400 17.96 -26.47 7.81
CA ASP A 400 17.22 -26.66 9.08
C ASP A 400 17.82 -25.95 10.31
N LYS A 401 18.64 -24.92 10.10
CA LYS A 401 19.19 -24.12 11.20
C LYS A 401 18.59 -22.71 11.18
N GLU A 402 17.99 -22.30 12.29
CA GLU A 402 17.68 -20.91 12.57
C GLU A 402 18.98 -20.12 12.77
N ILE A 403 19.60 -19.65 11.70
CA ILE A 403 20.80 -18.82 11.73
C ILE A 403 20.48 -17.53 10.99
N GLU A 404 20.82 -16.40 11.58
CA GLU A 404 20.67 -15.10 10.94
C GLU A 404 21.45 -15.04 9.62
N VAL A 405 20.82 -14.49 8.58
CA VAL A 405 21.35 -14.40 7.20
C VAL A 405 22.73 -13.73 7.18
N GLU A 406 22.89 -12.66 7.98
CA GLU A 406 24.17 -11.95 8.16
C GLU A 406 25.30 -12.87 8.62
N ALA A 407 25.03 -13.72 9.63
CA ALA A 407 26.03 -14.64 10.17
C ALA A 407 26.43 -15.73 9.18
N ILE A 408 25.51 -16.16 8.30
CA ILE A 408 25.82 -17.10 7.21
C ILE A 408 26.68 -16.41 6.16
N ALA A 409 26.25 -15.23 5.69
CA ALA A 409 26.90 -14.49 4.64
C ALA A 409 28.35 -14.12 5.00
N GLN A 410 28.59 -13.68 6.23
CA GLN A 410 29.94 -13.39 6.75
C GLN A 410 30.85 -14.65 6.73
N LYS A 411 30.31 -15.82 7.08
CA LYS A 411 31.11 -17.09 7.10
C LYS A 411 31.48 -17.58 5.73
N ILE A 412 30.66 -17.32 4.71
CA ILE A 412 30.90 -17.78 3.32
C ILE A 412 31.40 -16.65 2.42
N ASP A 413 31.52 -15.44 2.99
CA ASP A 413 32.06 -14.25 2.34
C ASP A 413 31.28 -13.91 1.05
N VAL A 414 29.99 -13.57 1.21
CA VAL A 414 29.10 -13.11 0.13
C VAL A 414 28.36 -11.86 0.54
N SER A 415 28.05 -11.02 -0.44
CA SER A 415 27.27 -9.78 -0.24
C SER A 415 25.76 -10.03 -0.21
N THR A 416 25.30 -11.08 -0.89
CA THR A 416 23.86 -11.37 -1.00
C THR A 416 23.53 -12.84 -0.83
N VAL A 417 22.31 -13.12 -0.36
CA VAL A 417 21.81 -14.47 -0.10
C VAL A 417 20.44 -14.66 -0.74
N LEU A 418 20.24 -15.74 -1.46
CA LEU A 418 18.95 -16.18 -1.97
C LEU A 418 18.40 -17.28 -1.07
N MET A 419 17.18 -17.10 -0.59
CA MET A 419 16.45 -18.07 0.23
C MET A 419 15.13 -18.41 -0.44
N GLY A 420 14.58 -19.60 -0.14
CA GLY A 420 13.27 -19.98 -0.63
C GLY A 420 12.56 -20.95 0.28
N THR A 421 11.23 -20.93 0.18
CA THR A 421 10.35 -21.89 0.85
C THR A 421 9.47 -22.60 -0.18
N LEU A 422 9.21 -23.87 0.03
CA LEU A 422 8.36 -24.70 -0.80
C LEU A 422 7.16 -25.17 0.01
N ASP A 423 5.97 -24.79 -0.43
CA ASP A 423 4.68 -25.17 0.13
C ASP A 423 3.88 -26.01 -0.89
N SER A 424 3.05 -26.96 -0.42
CA SER A 424 2.15 -27.74 -1.25
C SER A 424 0.69 -27.46 -0.89
N PHE A 425 -0.14 -27.19 -1.91
CA PHE A 425 -1.56 -26.93 -1.75
C PHE A 425 -2.36 -27.79 -2.76
N GLY A 426 -2.79 -28.96 -2.33
CA GLY A 426 -3.47 -29.91 -3.21
C GLY A 426 -2.58 -30.37 -4.37
N GLU A 427 -2.98 -30.09 -5.61
CA GLU A 427 -2.21 -30.40 -6.81
C GLU A 427 -1.20 -29.30 -7.21
N HIS A 428 -1.08 -28.24 -6.41
CA HIS A 428 -0.19 -27.12 -6.71
C HIS A 428 0.98 -27.07 -5.72
N ILE A 429 2.14 -26.69 -6.24
CA ILE A 429 3.33 -26.36 -5.47
C ILE A 429 3.60 -24.88 -5.61
N ARG A 430 3.91 -24.24 -4.49
CA ARG A 430 4.29 -22.85 -4.43
C ARG A 430 5.72 -22.74 -3.93
N VAL A 431 6.54 -22.02 -4.67
CA VAL A 431 7.90 -21.67 -4.26
C VAL A 431 8.00 -20.18 -4.09
N SER A 432 8.21 -19.71 -2.87
CA SER A 432 8.47 -18.31 -2.55
C SER A 432 9.97 -18.11 -2.40
N VAL A 433 10.52 -17.09 -3.06
CA VAL A 433 11.95 -16.81 -3.13
C VAL A 433 12.22 -15.38 -2.70
N GLU A 434 13.23 -15.17 -1.86
CA GLU A 434 13.68 -13.85 -1.41
C GLU A 434 15.18 -13.70 -1.62
N TRP A 435 15.59 -12.59 -2.21
CA TRP A 435 16.97 -12.19 -2.39
C TRP A 435 17.31 -11.06 -1.42
N VAL A 436 18.21 -11.32 -0.51
CA VAL A 436 18.50 -10.48 0.65
C VAL A 436 19.92 -9.93 0.57
N ASP A 437 20.08 -8.65 0.82
CA ASP A 437 21.38 -8.03 1.07
C ASP A 437 21.86 -8.42 2.47
N ALA A 438 23.05 -8.99 2.55
CA ALA A 438 23.57 -9.57 3.78
C ALA A 438 24.10 -8.54 4.78
N GLU A 439 24.44 -7.34 4.33
CA GLU A 439 24.95 -6.27 5.19
C GLU A 439 23.80 -5.48 5.84
N THR A 440 22.76 -5.19 5.07
CA THR A 440 21.61 -4.38 5.51
C THR A 440 20.43 -5.21 6.00
N ASN A 441 20.46 -6.55 5.77
CA ASN A 441 19.36 -7.48 6.00
C ASN A 441 18.05 -7.03 5.32
N SER A 442 18.16 -6.37 4.17
CA SER A 442 17.01 -5.88 3.40
C SER A 442 16.73 -6.79 2.20
N VAL A 443 15.46 -7.03 1.92
CA VAL A 443 15.04 -7.80 0.74
C VAL A 443 15.27 -6.94 -0.50
N LEU A 444 16.17 -7.38 -1.39
CA LEU A 444 16.46 -6.75 -2.66
C LEU A 444 15.40 -7.10 -3.71
N TRP A 445 14.94 -8.33 -3.69
CA TRP A 445 13.93 -8.85 -4.59
C TRP A 445 13.24 -10.07 -3.96
N GLY A 446 11.95 -10.28 -4.28
CA GLY A 446 11.19 -11.45 -3.90
C GLY A 446 10.08 -11.73 -4.91
N ASP A 447 9.81 -13.02 -5.15
CA ASP A 447 8.73 -13.47 -6.03
C ASP A 447 8.18 -14.83 -5.60
N THR A 448 7.00 -15.19 -6.13
CA THR A 448 6.32 -16.45 -5.79
C THR A 448 5.87 -17.17 -7.06
N PHE A 449 6.36 -18.39 -7.23
CA PHE A 449 6.09 -19.24 -8.38
C PHE A 449 5.13 -20.37 -7.99
N THR A 450 4.04 -20.51 -8.72
CA THR A 450 3.03 -21.56 -8.47
C THR A 450 2.89 -22.45 -9.70
N ARG A 451 3.01 -23.79 -9.50
CA ARG A 451 2.90 -24.80 -10.57
C ARG A 451 2.03 -25.97 -10.13
N VAL A 452 1.37 -26.61 -11.11
CA VAL A 452 0.69 -27.90 -10.88
C VAL A 452 1.75 -28.95 -10.63
N ARG A 453 1.53 -29.84 -9.67
CA ARG A 453 2.43 -30.95 -9.35
C ARG A 453 2.58 -31.87 -10.55
N SER A 454 3.79 -31.98 -11.06
CA SER A 454 4.21 -32.90 -12.12
C SER A 454 5.34 -33.78 -11.61
N GLY A 455 6.04 -34.48 -12.49
CA GLY A 455 7.23 -35.30 -12.09
C GLY A 455 8.30 -34.43 -11.42
N ALA A 456 8.94 -34.95 -10.37
CA ALA A 456 9.90 -34.19 -9.53
C ALA A 456 11.01 -33.52 -10.36
N SER A 457 11.61 -34.23 -11.31
CA SER A 457 12.70 -33.72 -12.18
C SER A 457 12.22 -32.61 -13.14
N GLU A 458 10.97 -32.69 -13.63
CA GLU A 458 10.39 -31.69 -14.52
C GLU A 458 10.09 -30.38 -13.75
N MET A 459 9.59 -30.53 -12.53
CA MET A 459 9.33 -29.35 -11.64
C MET A 459 10.62 -28.66 -11.25
N GLU A 460 11.66 -29.40 -10.88
CA GLU A 460 12.99 -28.90 -10.55
C GLU A 460 13.54 -28.05 -11.69
N GLU A 461 13.51 -28.57 -12.91
CA GLU A 461 14.06 -27.89 -14.07
C GLU A 461 13.27 -26.63 -14.43
N LEU A 462 11.95 -26.70 -14.49
CA LEU A 462 11.08 -25.57 -14.81
C LEU A 462 11.18 -24.45 -13.78
N LEU A 463 11.10 -24.79 -12.48
CA LEU A 463 11.15 -23.79 -11.42
C LEU A 463 12.53 -23.16 -11.28
N SER A 464 13.61 -23.94 -11.36
CA SER A 464 14.97 -23.39 -11.33
C SER A 464 15.26 -22.45 -12.51
N GLN A 465 14.73 -22.77 -13.70
CA GLN A 465 14.85 -21.91 -14.87
C GLN A 465 14.06 -20.62 -14.68
N GLU A 466 12.80 -20.72 -14.30
CA GLU A 466 11.91 -19.56 -14.15
C GLU A 466 12.39 -18.57 -13.07
N ILE A 467 12.84 -19.10 -11.94
CA ILE A 467 13.43 -18.28 -10.86
C ILE A 467 14.70 -17.60 -11.34
N THR A 468 15.58 -18.33 -12.05
CA THR A 468 16.82 -17.76 -12.59
C THR A 468 16.50 -16.66 -13.60
N ASP A 469 15.57 -16.86 -14.52
CA ASP A 469 15.16 -15.85 -15.51
C ASP A 469 14.56 -14.58 -14.87
N ALA A 470 13.86 -14.72 -13.74
CA ALA A 470 13.34 -13.60 -12.98
C ALA A 470 14.46 -12.83 -12.27
N LEU A 471 15.40 -13.51 -11.63
CA LEU A 471 16.61 -12.92 -11.02
C LEU A 471 17.44 -12.12 -12.04
N VAL A 472 17.58 -12.68 -13.22
CA VAL A 472 18.30 -12.08 -14.36
C VAL A 472 17.66 -10.78 -14.81
N ARG A 473 16.36 -10.80 -15.01
CA ARG A 473 15.61 -9.60 -15.41
C ARG A 473 15.71 -8.50 -14.38
N PHE A 474 15.76 -8.83 -13.11
CA PHE A 474 15.92 -7.87 -12.03
C PHE A 474 17.33 -7.27 -11.97
N SER A 475 18.38 -8.11 -12.10
CA SER A 475 19.79 -7.67 -11.98
C SER A 475 20.29 -6.91 -13.22
N HIS A 476 19.65 -7.09 -14.38
CA HIS A 476 20.01 -6.41 -15.63
C HIS A 476 18.75 -5.87 -16.31
N PRO A 477 18.18 -4.75 -15.85
CA PRO A 477 17.07 -4.12 -16.56
C PRO A 477 17.57 -3.69 -17.95
N GLN A 478 17.18 -4.43 -18.98
CA GLN A 478 17.47 -4.03 -20.38
C GLN A 478 16.80 -2.68 -20.63
N PRO A 479 17.48 -1.70 -21.23
CA PRO A 479 16.83 -0.48 -21.70
C PRO A 479 15.99 -0.84 -22.93
N ALA A 480 14.77 -1.28 -22.70
CA ALA A 480 13.78 -1.44 -23.76
C ALA A 480 13.35 -0.05 -24.20
N ALA A 481 13.81 0.41 -25.37
CA ALA A 481 13.21 1.39 -26.27
C ALA A 481 14.19 2.36 -26.98
N ALA A 482 15.48 2.04 -27.11
CA ALA A 482 16.37 2.89 -27.93
C ALA A 482 16.61 2.33 -29.36
N GLU A 483 16.32 1.05 -29.64
CA GLU A 483 16.61 0.45 -30.96
C GLU A 483 15.44 0.50 -31.95
N LEU A 484 14.19 0.74 -31.54
CA LEU A 484 13.08 0.87 -32.51
C LEU A 484 12.98 2.27 -33.15
N ALA A 485 13.66 3.29 -32.61
CA ALA A 485 13.67 4.63 -33.19
C ALA A 485 14.74 4.83 -34.29
N ALA A 486 15.72 3.94 -34.41
CA ALA A 486 16.78 4.05 -35.42
C ALA A 486 16.46 3.35 -36.75
N SER A 487 15.37 2.55 -36.84
CA SER A 487 15.03 1.76 -38.01
C SER A 487 13.96 2.42 -38.95
N THR A 488 13.51 3.62 -38.64
CA THR A 488 12.50 4.33 -39.49
C THR A 488 12.98 5.70 -39.98
N ALA A 489 14.22 5.79 -40.47
CA ALA A 489 14.62 6.93 -41.28
C ALA A 489 14.32 6.62 -42.76
N PRO A 490 13.54 7.44 -43.46
CA PRO A 490 13.24 7.22 -44.89
C PRO A 490 14.49 7.48 -45.72
N THR A 491 14.92 6.47 -46.47
CA THR A 491 15.95 6.56 -47.51
C THR A 491 15.53 7.59 -48.55
N ARG A 492 16.18 8.75 -48.61
CA ARG A 492 16.07 9.71 -49.70
C ARG A 492 16.73 9.11 -50.93
N LEU A 493 15.90 8.77 -51.93
CA LEU A 493 16.35 8.50 -53.28
C LEU A 493 16.86 9.81 -53.90
N LEU A 494 18.16 9.84 -54.15
CA LEU A 494 18.80 10.83 -55.02
C LEU A 494 18.44 10.48 -56.47
N SER A 495 17.60 11.28 -57.10
CA SER A 495 17.45 11.34 -58.55
C SER A 495 18.48 12.34 -59.09
N SER A 496 19.45 11.82 -59.87
CA SER A 496 20.30 12.65 -60.72
C SER A 496 19.58 13.04 -62.02
N PRO A 497 19.92 14.17 -62.61
CA PRO A 497 19.26 14.70 -63.79
C PRO A 497 19.93 14.22 -65.09
N MET A 498 19.13 13.98 -66.10
CA MET A 498 19.37 14.34 -67.49
C MET A 498 18.07 14.87 -68.08
#